data_b2c73f51742f6794d9c403e72c211d8a
#
_entry.id   b2c73f51742f6794d9c403e72c211d8a
#
_cell.length_a   1.000
_cell.length_b   1.000
_cell.length_c   1.000
_cell.angle_alpha   90.00
_cell.angle_beta   90.00
_cell.angle_gamma   90.00
#
_symmetry.space_group_name_H-M   'P 1'
#
loop_
_entity.id
_entity.type
_entity.pdbx_description
1 polymer ?
#
loop_
_entity_poly.entity_id
_entity_poly.type
_entity_poly.pdbx_seq_one_letter_code
_entity_poly.pdbx_strand_id
1 'polypeptide(L)'
;MADKLIAAAKNVGGGAVGWTAWETARIEAGIPRFGTDMDETNIPLECGIESRAIVYNKGCYIGQEVINRIHSIGHVNRELRGLRLADDLSALPQRGDRLFHAGKEVGLVTSAVKSPSAGNIALGYVRREINQIGNELILRTASGESAARIVAVPFVQ
;
A
#
# COMPACT_ATOMS: atom_id res chain seq x y z
N MET A 1 14.62 -25.05 -17.94
CA MET A 1 14.65 -23.58 -18.17
C MET A 1 14.91 -22.81 -16.85
N ALA A 2 14.21 -23.12 -15.77
CA ALA A 2 14.41 -22.46 -14.46
C ALA A 2 15.85 -22.55 -13.95
N ASP A 3 16.49 -23.71 -14.01
CA ASP A 3 17.86 -23.89 -13.51
C ASP A 3 18.89 -23.00 -14.22
N LYS A 4 18.72 -22.82 -15.54
CA LYS A 4 19.59 -21.92 -16.33
C LYS A 4 19.40 -20.46 -15.93
N LEU A 5 18.17 -20.03 -15.63
CA LEU A 5 17.88 -18.66 -15.14
C LEU A 5 18.45 -18.44 -13.74
N ILE A 6 18.29 -19.42 -12.84
CA ILE A 6 18.86 -19.36 -11.49
C ILE A 6 20.40 -19.30 -11.56
N ALA A 7 21.03 -20.11 -12.40
CA ALA A 7 22.47 -20.09 -12.60
C ALA A 7 22.95 -18.72 -13.16
N ALA A 8 22.25 -18.19 -14.15
CA ALA A 8 22.57 -16.87 -14.71
C ALA A 8 22.40 -15.74 -13.67
N ALA A 9 21.33 -15.78 -12.86
CA ALA A 9 21.12 -14.82 -11.79
C ALA A 9 22.25 -14.87 -10.75
N LYS A 10 22.68 -16.08 -10.35
CA LYS A 10 23.80 -16.25 -9.40
C LYS A 10 25.10 -15.65 -9.90
N ASN A 11 25.38 -15.72 -11.21
CA ASN A 11 26.59 -15.14 -11.81
C ASN A 11 26.67 -13.61 -11.70
N VAL A 12 25.52 -12.94 -11.49
CA VAL A 12 25.44 -11.48 -11.31
C VAL A 12 25.06 -11.11 -9.86
N GLY A 13 25.24 -12.02 -8.91
CA GLY A 13 24.93 -11.77 -7.48
C GLY A 13 23.47 -11.87 -7.11
N GLY A 14 22.62 -12.34 -8.01
CA GLY A 14 21.21 -12.55 -7.77
C GLY A 14 20.87 -13.97 -7.33
N GLY A 15 19.58 -14.26 -7.19
CA GLY A 15 19.11 -15.59 -6.79
C GLY A 15 17.60 -15.77 -6.92
N ALA A 16 17.13 -16.96 -6.60
CA ALA A 16 15.70 -17.23 -6.51
C ALA A 16 15.11 -16.54 -5.29
N VAL A 17 13.96 -15.90 -5.47
CA VAL A 17 13.23 -15.16 -4.43
C VAL A 17 11.89 -15.85 -4.18
N GLY A 18 11.59 -16.14 -2.91
CA GLY A 18 10.31 -16.69 -2.51
C GLY A 18 9.21 -15.61 -2.44
N TRP A 19 7.96 -16.09 -2.38
CA TRP A 19 6.78 -15.22 -2.33
C TRP A 19 6.81 -14.20 -1.20
N THR A 20 7.19 -14.63 0.01
CA THR A 20 7.27 -13.76 1.19
C THR A 20 8.25 -12.59 0.99
N ALA A 21 9.43 -12.85 0.43
CA ALA A 21 10.40 -11.81 0.16
C ALA A 21 9.91 -10.83 -0.91
N TRP A 22 9.21 -11.33 -1.94
CA TRP A 22 8.59 -10.49 -2.95
C TRP A 22 7.48 -9.60 -2.36
N GLU A 23 6.59 -10.17 -1.52
CA GLU A 23 5.57 -9.40 -0.80
C GLU A 23 6.20 -8.32 0.09
N THR A 24 7.28 -8.65 0.80
CA THR A 24 8.01 -7.67 1.62
C THR A 24 8.53 -6.52 0.75
N ALA A 25 9.24 -6.83 -0.32
CA ALA A 25 9.85 -5.82 -1.19
C ALA A 25 8.79 -4.90 -1.85
N ARG A 26 7.65 -5.45 -2.32
CA ARG A 26 6.61 -4.62 -2.93
C ARG A 26 5.92 -3.71 -1.92
N ILE A 27 5.70 -4.17 -0.66
CA ILE A 27 5.13 -3.33 0.41
C ILE A 27 6.13 -2.25 0.80
N GLU A 28 7.42 -2.58 0.99
CA GLU A 28 8.49 -1.61 1.25
C GLU A 28 8.53 -0.51 0.17
N ALA A 29 8.36 -0.89 -1.08
CA ALA A 29 8.29 0.04 -2.21
C ALA A 29 6.95 0.80 -2.32
N GLY A 30 5.96 0.50 -1.49
CA GLY A 30 4.63 1.10 -1.55
C GLY A 30 3.84 0.71 -2.80
N ILE A 31 4.10 -0.47 -3.36
CA ILE A 31 3.46 -0.95 -4.59
C ILE A 31 2.20 -1.77 -4.25
N PRO A 32 1.00 -1.27 -4.59
CA PRO A 32 -0.21 -2.04 -4.41
C PRO A 32 -0.29 -3.22 -5.37
N ARG A 33 -0.93 -4.29 -4.94
CA ARG A 33 -1.17 -5.50 -5.72
C ARG A 33 -2.66 -5.68 -6.01
N PHE A 34 -3.00 -5.92 -7.28
CA PHE A 34 -4.36 -6.23 -7.68
C PHE A 34 -4.84 -7.54 -7.02
N GLY A 35 -6.10 -7.56 -6.59
CA GLY A 35 -6.70 -8.65 -5.83
C GLY A 35 -6.39 -8.63 -4.33
N THR A 36 -5.44 -7.78 -3.87
CA THR A 36 -5.11 -7.63 -2.45
C THR A 36 -5.33 -6.20 -1.97
N ASP A 37 -4.64 -5.23 -2.54
CA ASP A 37 -4.75 -3.82 -2.13
C ASP A 37 -5.75 -3.05 -2.99
N MET A 38 -6.04 -3.50 -4.18
CA MET A 38 -7.00 -2.90 -5.10
C MET A 38 -7.70 -3.98 -5.93
N ASP A 39 -8.88 -3.66 -6.42
CA ASP A 39 -9.69 -4.48 -7.31
C ASP A 39 -10.46 -3.59 -8.28
N GLU A 40 -11.40 -4.16 -9.04
CA GLU A 40 -12.22 -3.44 -10.03
C GLU A 40 -13.14 -2.37 -9.44
N THR A 41 -13.33 -2.35 -8.13
CA THR A 41 -14.15 -1.34 -7.45
C THR A 41 -13.36 -0.07 -7.07
N ASN A 42 -12.03 -0.12 -7.16
CA ASN A 42 -11.17 1.01 -6.82
C ASN A 42 -10.97 1.95 -8.01
N ILE A 43 -10.99 3.24 -7.73
CA ILE A 43 -10.54 4.23 -8.69
C ILE A 43 -9.01 4.27 -8.66
N PRO A 44 -8.31 4.22 -9.83
CA PRO A 44 -6.84 4.20 -9.87
C PRO A 44 -6.15 5.31 -9.07
N LEU A 45 -6.76 6.51 -9.01
CA LEU A 45 -6.27 7.63 -8.22
C LEU A 45 -6.31 7.36 -6.69
N GLU A 46 -7.23 6.53 -6.22
CA GLU A 46 -7.25 6.10 -4.81
C GLU A 46 -6.04 5.22 -4.47
N CYS A 47 -5.54 4.47 -5.45
CA CYS A 47 -4.54 3.43 -5.26
C CYS A 47 -3.09 3.94 -5.21
N GLY A 48 -2.86 5.24 -5.39
CA GLY A 48 -1.51 5.82 -5.38
C GLY A 48 -0.65 5.43 -6.58
N ILE A 49 -1.27 4.98 -7.70
CA ILE A 49 -0.56 4.53 -8.90
C ILE A 49 -0.60 5.56 -10.05
N GLU A 50 -1.10 6.75 -9.80
CA GLU A 50 -1.34 7.78 -10.81
C GLU A 50 -0.10 8.04 -11.67
N SER A 51 1.03 8.37 -11.06
CA SER A 51 2.28 8.68 -11.76
C SER A 51 2.88 7.51 -12.54
N ARG A 52 2.46 6.28 -12.26
CA ARG A 52 3.00 5.05 -12.84
C ARG A 52 2.09 4.40 -13.87
N ALA A 53 0.79 4.63 -13.79
CA ALA A 53 -0.21 3.91 -14.57
C ALA A 53 -1.18 4.80 -15.36
N ILE A 54 -1.20 6.11 -15.11
CA ILE A 54 -2.12 7.03 -15.80
C ILE A 54 -1.35 7.98 -16.71
N VAL A 55 -1.80 8.11 -17.95
CA VAL A 55 -1.26 9.05 -18.94
C VAL A 55 -2.38 9.95 -19.40
N TYR A 56 -2.24 11.25 -19.15
CA TYR A 56 -3.27 12.26 -19.44
C TYR A 56 -3.18 12.84 -20.86
N ASN A 57 -2.03 12.75 -21.51
CA ASN A 57 -1.74 13.36 -22.81
C ASN A 57 -1.68 12.36 -23.97
N LYS A 58 -2.30 11.19 -23.83
CA LYS A 58 -2.45 10.20 -24.91
C LYS A 58 -3.88 10.21 -25.48
N GLY A 59 -4.09 9.53 -26.61
CA GLY A 59 -5.41 9.34 -27.22
C GLY A 59 -6.44 8.70 -26.26
N CYS A 60 -7.71 8.71 -26.66
CA CYS A 60 -8.83 8.26 -25.82
C CYS A 60 -8.67 6.81 -25.34
N TYR A 61 -9.10 6.55 -24.12
CA TYR A 61 -9.17 5.22 -23.52
C TYR A 61 -10.40 5.09 -22.62
N ILE A 62 -10.82 3.87 -22.35
CA ILE A 62 -11.99 3.59 -21.49
C ILE A 62 -11.75 4.10 -20.09
N GLY A 63 -12.68 4.92 -19.56
CA GLY A 63 -12.58 5.51 -18.22
C GLY A 63 -11.84 6.85 -18.14
N GLN A 64 -11.29 7.35 -19.26
CA GLN A 64 -10.54 8.62 -19.29
C GLN A 64 -11.34 9.80 -18.75
N GLU A 65 -12.62 9.91 -19.05
CA GLU A 65 -13.47 11.02 -18.61
C GLU A 65 -13.55 11.10 -17.09
N VAL A 66 -13.78 9.96 -16.42
CA VAL A 66 -13.86 9.88 -14.96
C VAL A 66 -12.51 10.24 -14.33
N ILE A 67 -11.42 9.70 -14.86
CA ILE A 67 -10.06 9.95 -14.37
C ILE A 67 -9.71 11.43 -14.54
N ASN A 68 -9.94 12.01 -15.72
CA ASN A 68 -9.65 13.41 -15.99
C ASN A 68 -10.50 14.35 -15.14
N ARG A 69 -11.78 14.03 -14.93
CA ARG A 69 -12.66 14.83 -14.08
C ARG A 69 -12.17 14.86 -12.63
N ILE A 70 -11.78 13.71 -12.08
CA ILE A 70 -11.26 13.63 -10.70
C ILE A 70 -9.94 14.40 -10.60
N HIS A 71 -9.05 14.23 -11.58
CA HIS A 71 -7.76 14.91 -11.61
C HIS A 71 -7.90 16.44 -11.70
N SER A 72 -8.82 16.96 -12.52
CA SER A 72 -8.91 18.39 -12.84
C SER A 72 -9.71 19.21 -11.83
N ILE A 73 -10.82 18.69 -11.33
CA ILE A 73 -11.79 19.42 -10.50
C ILE A 73 -12.33 18.63 -9.31
N GLY A 74 -11.95 17.35 -9.20
CA GLY A 74 -12.44 16.46 -8.17
C GLY A 74 -11.36 16.09 -7.16
N HIS A 75 -11.71 15.12 -6.36
CA HIS A 75 -10.81 14.45 -5.42
C HIS A 75 -11.34 13.05 -5.13
N VAL A 76 -10.46 12.20 -4.68
CA VAL A 76 -10.84 10.89 -4.13
C VAL A 76 -11.19 11.01 -2.65
N ASN A 77 -12.10 10.16 -2.16
CA ASN A 77 -12.53 10.18 -0.76
C ASN A 77 -11.56 9.47 0.18
N ARG A 78 -10.72 8.62 -0.36
CA ARG A 78 -9.71 7.83 0.37
C ARG A 78 -8.50 7.63 -0.52
N GLU A 79 -7.35 7.40 0.09
CA GLU A 79 -6.11 7.11 -0.63
C GLU A 79 -5.35 5.99 0.05
N LEU A 80 -4.66 5.19 -0.76
CA LEU A 80 -3.72 4.18 -0.27
C LEU A 80 -2.49 4.88 0.32
N ARG A 81 -2.18 4.57 1.57
CA ARG A 81 -1.07 5.16 2.33
C ARG A 81 -0.17 4.07 2.91
N GLY A 82 1.08 4.43 3.12
CA GLY A 82 2.00 3.67 3.96
C GLY A 82 1.67 3.89 5.43
N LEU A 83 1.72 2.83 6.20
CA LEU A 83 1.48 2.84 7.64
C LEU A 83 2.68 2.21 8.34
N ARG A 84 3.28 2.91 9.28
CA ARG A 84 4.23 2.35 10.24
C ARG A 84 3.45 1.93 11.46
N LEU A 85 3.60 0.67 11.85
CA LEU A 85 2.89 0.08 12.97
C LEU A 85 3.79 0.02 14.20
N ALA A 86 3.21 -0.18 15.36
CA ALA A 86 3.95 -0.37 16.59
C ALA A 86 4.87 -1.60 16.52
N ASP A 87 6.04 -1.52 17.15
CA ASP A 87 7.04 -2.60 17.12
C ASP A 87 6.66 -3.79 17.99
N ASP A 88 5.83 -3.57 19.01
CA ASP A 88 5.38 -4.53 20.01
C ASP A 88 4.11 -5.30 19.64
N LEU A 89 3.71 -5.28 18.37
CA LEU A 89 2.55 -6.02 17.89
C LEU A 89 2.69 -7.51 18.17
N SER A 90 1.68 -8.09 18.81
CA SER A 90 1.60 -9.54 19.03
C SER A 90 1.39 -10.33 17.73
N ALA A 91 0.71 -9.73 16.77
CA ALA A 91 0.51 -10.25 15.42
C ALA A 91 0.34 -9.10 14.42
N LEU A 92 0.77 -9.34 13.17
CA LEU A 92 0.54 -8.39 12.09
C LEU A 92 -0.95 -8.30 11.76
N PRO A 93 -1.44 -7.10 11.39
CA PRO A 93 -2.82 -6.92 10.98
C PRO A 93 -3.14 -7.72 9.72
N GLN A 94 -4.40 -8.11 9.62
CA GLN A 94 -4.95 -8.77 8.45
C GLN A 94 -5.66 -7.76 7.53
N ARG A 95 -5.85 -8.17 6.27
CA ARG A 95 -6.67 -7.39 5.34
C ARG A 95 -8.06 -7.16 5.92
N GLY A 96 -8.48 -5.89 5.97
CA GLY A 96 -9.78 -5.48 6.50
C GLY A 96 -9.75 -4.99 7.94
N ASP A 97 -8.63 -5.16 8.67
CA ASP A 97 -8.48 -4.55 10.01
C ASP A 97 -8.62 -3.04 9.92
N ARG A 98 -9.31 -2.45 10.90
CA ARG A 98 -9.81 -1.09 10.82
C ARG A 98 -8.87 -0.08 11.46
N LEU A 99 -8.84 1.10 10.84
CA LEU A 99 -8.09 2.27 11.31
C LEU A 99 -9.05 3.30 11.86
N PHE A 100 -8.74 3.82 13.05
CA PHE A 100 -9.54 4.81 13.75
C PHE A 100 -8.73 6.07 14.03
N HIS A 101 -9.42 7.22 14.02
CA HIS A 101 -8.89 8.50 14.49
C HIS A 101 -9.99 9.23 15.26
N ALA A 102 -9.68 9.70 16.48
CA ALA A 102 -10.64 10.35 17.38
C ALA A 102 -11.96 9.55 17.53
N GLY A 103 -11.86 8.22 17.65
CA GLY A 103 -13.00 7.32 17.84
C GLY A 103 -13.83 7.01 16.59
N LYS A 104 -13.48 7.61 15.42
CA LYS A 104 -14.17 7.36 14.14
C LYS A 104 -13.35 6.44 13.27
N GLU A 105 -14.02 5.54 12.55
CA GLU A 105 -13.38 4.72 11.52
C GLU A 105 -12.96 5.60 10.34
N VAL A 106 -11.67 5.59 10.01
CA VAL A 106 -11.08 6.41 8.96
C VAL A 106 -10.41 5.60 7.86
N GLY A 107 -10.36 4.28 7.98
CA GLY A 107 -9.71 3.47 6.97
C GLY A 107 -9.61 2.00 7.33
N LEU A 108 -8.87 1.27 6.51
CA LEU A 108 -8.60 -0.17 6.68
C LEU A 108 -7.22 -0.54 6.15
N VAL A 109 -6.65 -1.60 6.70
CA VAL A 109 -5.41 -2.22 6.24
C VAL A 109 -5.70 -3.15 5.06
N THR A 110 -4.83 -3.15 4.06
CA THR A 110 -4.92 -4.05 2.89
C THR A 110 -3.80 -5.08 2.85
N SER A 111 -2.60 -4.68 3.24
CA SER A 111 -1.42 -5.54 3.30
C SER A 111 -0.54 -5.15 4.48
N ALA A 112 0.11 -6.12 5.10
CA ALA A 112 1.07 -5.86 6.17
C ALA A 112 2.23 -6.86 6.13
N VAL A 113 3.40 -6.42 6.57
CA VAL A 113 4.60 -7.26 6.65
C VAL A 113 5.53 -6.75 7.76
N LYS A 114 6.33 -7.66 8.29
CA LYS A 114 7.49 -7.33 9.12
C LYS A 114 8.71 -7.22 8.21
N SER A 115 9.08 -6.00 7.88
CA SER A 115 10.26 -5.71 7.06
C SER A 115 11.53 -5.80 7.91
N PRO A 116 12.61 -6.40 7.37
CA PRO A 116 13.92 -6.40 8.03
C PRO A 116 14.50 -4.98 8.20
N SER A 117 14.19 -4.07 7.28
CA SER A 117 14.77 -2.72 7.23
C SER A 117 13.84 -1.63 7.79
N ALA A 118 12.51 -1.85 7.72
CA ALA A 118 11.52 -0.84 8.09
C ALA A 118 10.63 -1.24 9.28
N GLY A 119 10.85 -2.42 9.90
CA GLY A 119 10.02 -2.89 11.00
C GLY A 119 8.61 -3.31 10.57
N ASN A 120 7.62 -3.14 11.42
CA ASN A 120 6.24 -3.48 11.11
C ASN A 120 5.63 -2.38 10.22
N ILE A 121 5.33 -2.72 8.97
CA ILE A 121 4.76 -1.80 7.98
C ILE A 121 3.52 -2.38 7.32
N ALA A 122 2.65 -1.50 6.85
CA ALA A 122 1.43 -1.89 6.16
C ALA A 122 1.06 -0.90 5.04
N LEU A 123 0.23 -1.35 4.11
CA LEU A 123 -0.51 -0.50 3.19
C LEU A 123 -1.97 -0.50 3.62
N GLY A 124 -2.64 0.64 3.46
CA GLY A 124 -4.04 0.75 3.82
C GLY A 124 -4.70 1.98 3.23
N TYR A 125 -6.00 1.91 3.03
CA TYR A 125 -6.78 3.08 2.62
C TYR A 125 -7.11 3.93 3.83
N VAL A 126 -6.89 5.23 3.70
CA VAL A 126 -7.21 6.23 4.71
C VAL A 126 -8.07 7.33 4.09
N ARG A 127 -9.10 7.76 4.79
CA ARG A 127 -9.97 8.87 4.37
C ARG A 127 -9.16 10.14 4.17
N ARG A 128 -9.52 10.91 3.14
CA ARG A 128 -8.83 12.13 2.71
C ARG A 128 -8.62 13.14 3.84
N GLU A 129 -9.62 13.30 4.71
CA GLU A 129 -9.57 14.29 5.80
C GLU A 129 -8.41 14.04 6.79
N ILE A 130 -7.95 12.78 6.87
CA ILE A 130 -6.96 12.34 7.87
C ILE A 130 -5.68 11.81 7.21
N ASN A 131 -5.59 11.74 5.88
CA ASN A 131 -4.49 11.05 5.17
C ASN A 131 -3.15 11.80 5.13
N GLN A 132 -2.94 12.79 5.98
CA GLN A 132 -1.68 13.53 6.03
C GLN A 132 -0.56 12.69 6.67
N ILE A 133 0.64 12.77 6.07
CA ILE A 133 1.83 12.12 6.60
C ILE A 133 2.11 12.65 8.01
N GLY A 134 2.39 11.74 8.93
CA GLY A 134 2.63 12.02 10.34
C GLY A 134 1.42 11.85 11.25
N ASN A 135 0.20 11.79 10.70
CA ASN A 135 -0.99 11.54 11.50
C ASN A 135 -0.94 10.17 12.18
N GLU A 136 -1.34 10.16 13.44
CA GLU A 136 -1.44 8.95 14.25
C GLU A 136 -2.86 8.40 14.21
N LEU A 137 -2.94 7.10 14.04
CA LEU A 137 -4.16 6.33 13.96
C LEU A 137 -4.13 5.22 15.00
N ILE A 138 -5.30 4.70 15.34
CA ILE A 138 -5.44 3.48 16.13
C ILE A 138 -5.81 2.35 15.16
N LEU A 139 -4.96 1.36 15.09
CA LEU A 139 -5.22 0.11 14.40
C LEU A 139 -5.98 -0.82 15.35
N ARG A 140 -7.14 -1.30 14.92
CA ARG A 140 -7.92 -2.29 15.67
C ARG A 140 -7.89 -3.62 14.94
N THR A 141 -7.36 -4.63 15.62
CA THR A 141 -7.24 -6.01 15.15
C THR A 141 -8.02 -6.95 16.08
N ALA A 142 -8.10 -8.22 15.73
CA ALA A 142 -8.68 -9.25 16.61
C ALA A 142 -7.90 -9.42 17.93
N SER A 143 -6.60 -9.05 17.96
CA SER A 143 -5.74 -9.15 19.13
C SER A 143 -5.72 -7.89 20.00
N GLY A 144 -6.41 -6.82 19.60
CA GLY A 144 -6.50 -5.56 20.35
C GLY A 144 -6.22 -4.31 19.53
N GLU A 145 -5.98 -3.22 20.22
CA GLU A 145 -5.67 -1.92 19.62
C GLU A 145 -4.17 -1.61 19.72
N SER A 146 -3.64 -0.97 18.69
CA SER A 146 -2.25 -0.54 18.64
C SER A 146 -2.10 0.76 17.85
N ALA A 147 -0.95 1.44 18.01
CA ALA A 147 -0.67 2.64 17.26
C ALA A 147 -0.27 2.33 15.81
N ALA A 148 -0.73 3.18 14.91
CA ALA A 148 -0.28 3.23 13.52
C ALA A 148 -0.05 4.69 13.12
N ARG A 149 0.99 4.96 12.32
CA ARG A 149 1.31 6.30 11.82
C ARG A 149 1.35 6.30 10.30
N ILE A 150 0.73 7.28 9.68
CA ILE A 150 0.80 7.49 8.23
C ILE A 150 2.20 7.97 7.87
N VAL A 151 2.83 7.30 6.92
CA VAL A 151 4.17 7.64 6.42
C VAL A 151 4.20 7.70 4.90
N ALA A 152 5.23 8.37 4.38
CA ALA A 152 5.50 8.36 2.95
C ALA A 152 5.94 6.96 2.47
N VAL A 153 5.67 6.66 1.21
CA VAL A 153 6.22 5.51 0.51
C VAL A 153 7.16 6.01 -0.59
N PRO A 154 8.25 5.28 -0.89
CA PRO A 154 8.66 3.99 -0.32
C PRO A 154 9.10 4.09 1.15
N PHE A 155 8.98 2.99 1.91
CA PHE A 155 9.39 2.91 3.31
C PHE A 155 10.91 2.86 3.48
N VAL A 156 11.60 2.36 2.46
CA VAL A 156 13.07 2.30 2.38
C VAL A 156 13.52 3.03 1.12
N GLN A 157 14.62 3.77 1.24
CA GLN A 157 15.25 4.50 0.12
C GLN A 157 16.40 3.70 -0.46
#